data_4d76416fba2d13253f89ac468299bc08
#
_entry.id   4d76416fba2d13253f89ac468299bc08
#
_cell.length_a   1.000
_cell.length_b   1.000
_cell.length_c   1.000
_cell.angle_alpha   90.00
_cell.angle_beta   90.00
_cell.angle_gamma   90.00
#
_symmetry.space_group_name_H-M   'P 1'
#
loop_
_entity.id
_entity.type
_entity.pdbx_description
1 polymer ?
#
loop_
_entity_poly.entity_id
_entity_poly.type
_entity_poly.pdbx_seq_one_letter_code
_entity_poly.pdbx_strand_id
1 'polypeptide(L)'
;EFTIEALQYSLKLAQSRYSNYLSQIDFKDIENRVSLMINNDNFISLIDNAEFITEQSLIYKEEIKIIDLLLFKEDTYYIIDYKTTKDRSLEHIAQVAFYKKAIKDIFQTQNVKSYLVYLHPNENFIQEV
;
A
#
# COMPACT_ATOMS: atom_id res chain seq x y z
N GLU A 1 3.58 17.00 -0.01
CA GLU A 1 4.58 16.11 0.55
C GLU A 1 3.93 15.01 1.39
N PHE A 2 4.37 13.77 1.25
CA PHE A 2 3.84 12.66 2.04
C PHE A 2 4.47 12.69 3.43
N THR A 3 3.62 12.74 4.46
CA THR A 3 4.05 12.86 5.85
C THR A 3 3.67 11.61 6.65
N ILE A 4 4.19 11.51 7.88
CA ILE A 4 3.79 10.45 8.80
C ILE A 4 2.29 10.53 9.09
N GLU A 5 1.74 11.73 9.22
CA GLU A 5 0.30 11.92 9.42
C GLU A 5 -0.51 11.41 8.23
N ALA A 6 -0.04 11.66 7.01
CA ALA A 6 -0.68 11.14 5.81
C ALA A 6 -0.62 9.62 5.75
N LEU A 7 0.50 9.03 6.15
CA LEU A 7 0.64 7.57 6.26
C LEU A 7 -0.34 7.01 7.28
N GLN A 8 -0.42 7.59 8.46
CA GLN A 8 -1.37 7.17 9.49
C GLN A 8 -2.81 7.26 8.99
N TYR A 9 -3.13 8.32 8.27
CA TYR A 9 -4.47 8.49 7.67
C TYR A 9 -4.75 7.40 6.63
N SER A 10 -3.80 7.10 5.74
CA SER A 10 -3.98 6.06 4.73
C SER A 10 -4.21 4.68 5.34
N LEU A 11 -3.52 4.40 6.44
CA LEU A 11 -3.66 3.14 7.15
C LEU A 11 -5.00 3.04 7.88
N LYS A 12 -5.50 4.15 8.43
CA LYS A 12 -6.84 4.19 9.03
C LYS A 12 -7.92 3.93 7.98
N LEU A 13 -7.78 4.47 6.78
CA LEU A 13 -8.72 4.20 5.70
C LEU A 13 -8.70 2.72 5.32
N ALA A 14 -7.52 2.14 5.20
CA ALA A 14 -7.39 0.70 4.90
C ALA A 14 -8.02 -0.16 6.00
N GLN A 15 -7.82 0.20 7.28
CA GLN A 15 -8.46 -0.48 8.40
C GLN A 15 -9.98 -0.42 8.31
N SER A 16 -10.54 0.74 8.00
CA SER A 16 -11.98 0.92 7.97
C SER A 16 -12.67 0.06 6.92
N ARG A 17 -12.00 -0.27 5.83
CA ARG A 17 -12.53 -1.20 4.82
C ARG A 17 -12.74 -2.61 5.37
N TYR A 18 -11.98 -2.99 6.38
CA TYR A 18 -12.02 -4.32 7.00
C TYR A 18 -12.66 -4.31 8.38
N SER A 19 -13.26 -3.19 8.80
CA SER A 19 -13.78 -3.02 10.17
C SER A 19 -14.86 -4.03 10.54
N ASN A 20 -15.63 -4.51 9.57
CA ASN A 20 -16.67 -5.50 9.80
C ASN A 20 -16.13 -6.89 10.14
N TYR A 21 -14.83 -7.12 9.92
CA TYR A 21 -14.18 -8.42 10.09
C TYR A 21 -13.17 -8.42 11.23
N LEU A 22 -12.96 -7.25 11.87
CA LEU A 22 -11.91 -7.10 12.88
C LEU A 22 -12.51 -6.80 14.25
N SER A 23 -12.00 -7.47 15.30
CA SER A 23 -12.27 -7.15 16.68
C SER A 23 -11.45 -5.93 17.12
N GLN A 24 -11.75 -5.36 18.32
CA GLN A 24 -10.96 -4.27 18.87
C GLN A 24 -9.51 -4.70 19.16
N ILE A 25 -9.29 -5.96 19.51
CA ILE A 25 -7.95 -6.51 19.72
C ILE A 25 -7.17 -6.48 18.42
N ASP A 26 -7.82 -6.84 17.32
CA ASP A 26 -7.21 -6.82 15.99
C ASP A 26 -6.83 -5.41 15.56
N PHE A 27 -7.69 -4.41 15.87
CA PHE A 27 -7.37 -3.02 15.59
C PHE A 27 -6.12 -2.56 16.34
N LYS A 28 -5.98 -2.93 17.61
CA LYS A 28 -4.80 -2.58 18.39
C LYS A 28 -3.54 -3.24 17.85
N ASP A 29 -3.64 -4.48 17.45
CA ASP A 29 -2.54 -5.21 16.81
C ASP A 29 -2.11 -4.50 15.51
N ILE A 30 -3.06 -4.09 14.70
CA ILE A 30 -2.78 -3.35 13.47
C ILE A 30 -2.12 -1.99 13.78
N GLU A 31 -2.58 -1.28 14.81
CA GLU A 31 -1.93 -0.03 15.23
C GLU A 31 -0.47 -0.24 15.60
N ASN A 32 -0.16 -1.34 16.32
CA ASN A 32 1.22 -1.67 16.67
C ASN A 32 2.06 -1.98 15.43
N ARG A 33 1.50 -2.72 14.48
CA ARG A 33 2.17 -3.04 13.21
C ARG A 33 2.44 -1.77 12.40
N VAL A 34 1.49 -0.84 12.40
CA VAL A 34 1.64 0.46 11.74
C VAL A 34 2.76 1.27 12.39
N SER A 35 2.84 1.28 13.71
CA SER A 35 3.91 1.97 14.43
C SER A 35 5.28 1.44 14.05
N LEU A 36 5.42 0.13 13.87
CA LEU A 36 6.66 -0.47 13.37
C LEU A 36 6.97 0.01 11.95
N MET A 37 5.97 0.12 11.10
CA MET A 37 6.13 0.60 9.72
C MET A 37 6.63 2.04 9.67
N ILE A 38 6.09 2.90 10.51
CA ILE A 38 6.47 4.31 10.59
C ILE A 38 7.96 4.46 10.96
N ASN A 39 8.50 3.49 11.69
CA ASN A 39 9.90 3.47 12.10
C ASN A 39 10.81 2.67 11.15
N ASN A 40 10.27 2.18 10.04
CA ASN A 40 11.05 1.45 9.05
C ASN A 40 11.72 2.43 8.08
N ASP A 41 13.05 2.51 8.14
CA ASP A 41 13.82 3.47 7.34
C ASP A 41 13.65 3.25 5.84
N ASN A 42 13.54 2.01 5.40
CA ASN A 42 13.34 1.69 3.97
C ASN A 42 12.00 2.22 3.47
N PHE A 43 10.96 2.07 4.28
CA PHE A 43 9.64 2.58 3.94
C PHE A 43 9.61 4.12 3.96
N ILE A 44 10.20 4.73 4.97
CA ILE A 44 10.26 6.19 5.07
C ILE A 44 11.03 6.78 3.88
N SER A 45 12.13 6.16 3.47
CA SER A 45 12.87 6.61 2.28
C SER A 45 12.03 6.51 1.01
N LEU A 46 11.19 5.48 0.90
CA LEU A 46 10.32 5.28 -0.25
C LEU A 46 9.28 6.39 -0.40
N ILE A 47 8.70 6.83 0.71
CA ILE A 47 7.61 7.82 0.69
C ILE A 47 8.09 9.26 0.78
N ASP A 48 9.36 9.50 1.06
CA ASP A 48 9.91 10.83 1.26
C ASP A 48 9.77 11.70 0.00
N ASN A 49 9.24 12.92 0.16
CA ASN A 49 9.01 13.89 -0.91
C ASN A 49 8.08 13.41 -2.04
N ALA A 50 7.23 12.41 -1.78
CA ALA A 50 6.29 11.92 -2.77
C ALA A 50 4.94 12.67 -2.70
N GLU A 51 4.33 12.89 -3.86
CA GLU A 51 2.91 13.21 -3.93
C GLU A 51 2.12 11.90 -3.74
N PHE A 52 0.91 11.97 -3.19
CA PHE A 52 0.19 10.75 -2.85
C PHE A 52 -1.31 10.87 -3.04
N ILE A 53 -1.92 9.70 -3.33
CA ILE A 53 -3.37 9.51 -3.32
C ILE A 53 -3.63 8.22 -2.54
N THR A 54 -4.48 8.31 -1.51
CA THR A 54 -4.92 7.15 -0.74
C THR A 54 -6.19 6.57 -1.34
N GLU A 55 -6.30 5.25 -1.35
CA GLU A 55 -7.47 4.54 -1.85
C GLU A 55 -7.85 4.95 -3.27
N GLN A 56 -6.86 4.92 -4.17
CA GLN A 56 -7.10 5.24 -5.58
C GLN A 56 -7.95 4.14 -6.22
N SER A 57 -9.19 4.51 -6.58
CA SER A 57 -10.06 3.64 -7.39
C SER A 57 -9.60 3.64 -8.83
N LEU A 58 -9.65 2.49 -9.48
CA LEU A 58 -9.41 2.39 -10.91
C LEU A 58 -10.36 1.37 -11.55
N ILE A 59 -10.68 1.62 -12.81
CA ILE A 59 -11.44 0.69 -13.64
C ILE A 59 -10.50 0.26 -14.76
N TYR A 60 -10.24 -1.04 -14.83
CA TYR A 60 -9.33 -1.59 -15.84
C TYR A 60 -9.81 -2.98 -16.26
N LYS A 61 -9.97 -3.18 -17.57
CA LYS A 61 -10.47 -4.45 -18.13
C LYS A 61 -11.78 -4.90 -17.47
N GLU A 62 -12.72 -3.96 -17.31
CA GLU A 62 -14.05 -4.18 -16.73
C GLU A 62 -14.01 -4.57 -15.23
N GLU A 63 -12.87 -4.45 -14.56
CA GLU A 63 -12.75 -4.66 -13.13
C GLU A 63 -12.56 -3.34 -12.41
N ILE A 64 -13.23 -3.22 -11.25
CA ILE A 64 -13.04 -2.08 -10.35
C ILE A 64 -12.12 -2.55 -9.21
N LYS A 65 -11.01 -1.84 -9.03
CA LYS A 65 -10.03 -2.12 -7.99
C LYS A 65 -9.69 -0.85 -7.22
N ILE A 66 -9.21 -1.02 -6.00
CA ILE A 66 -8.78 0.09 -5.16
C ILE A 66 -7.33 -0.15 -4.76
N ILE A 67 -6.46 0.77 -5.13
CA ILE A 67 -5.06 0.78 -4.71
C ILE A 67 -4.99 1.47 -3.35
N ASP A 68 -4.36 0.82 -2.36
CA ASP A 68 -4.26 1.37 -1.00
C ASP A 68 -3.55 2.72 -0.98
N LEU A 69 -2.42 2.82 -1.65
CA LEU A 69 -1.63 4.04 -1.71
C LEU A 69 -0.91 4.12 -3.06
N LEU A 70 -1.12 5.23 -3.75
CA LEU A 70 -0.41 5.53 -4.98
C LEU A 70 0.47 6.76 -4.74
N LEU A 71 1.76 6.63 -4.96
CA LEU A 71 2.73 7.71 -4.83
C LEU A 71 3.23 8.12 -6.21
N PHE A 72 3.59 9.39 -6.33
CA PHE A 72 4.27 9.90 -7.51
C PHE A 72 5.49 10.70 -7.08
N LYS A 73 6.65 10.31 -7.56
CA LYS A 73 7.93 10.91 -7.15
C LYS A 73 8.94 10.73 -8.29
N GLU A 74 9.61 11.82 -8.68
CA GLU A 74 10.67 11.76 -9.67
C GLU A 74 10.23 11.05 -10.97
N ASP A 75 9.06 11.43 -11.48
CA ASP A 75 8.47 10.90 -12.72
C ASP A 75 8.20 9.38 -12.68
N THR A 76 8.02 8.83 -11.49
CA THR A 76 7.74 7.41 -11.27
C THR A 76 6.52 7.26 -10.37
N TYR A 77 5.62 6.35 -10.74
CA TYR A 77 4.50 5.95 -9.89
C TYR A 77 4.91 4.77 -9.02
N TYR A 78 4.54 4.82 -7.75
CA TYR A 78 4.79 3.76 -6.78
C TYR A 78 3.46 3.26 -6.25
N ILE A 79 3.18 1.99 -6.45
CA ILE A 79 1.97 1.35 -5.94
C ILE A 79 2.33 0.63 -4.65
N ILE A 80 1.60 0.94 -3.59
CA ILE A 80 1.79 0.32 -2.27
C ILE A 80 0.51 -0.41 -1.91
N ASP A 81 0.62 -1.69 -1.63
CA ASP A 81 -0.48 -2.52 -1.17
C ASP A 81 -0.12 -3.13 0.18
N TYR A 82 -0.93 -2.83 1.20
CA TYR A 82 -0.70 -3.31 2.56
C TYR A 82 -1.32 -4.68 2.77
N LYS A 83 -0.58 -5.57 3.41
CA LYS A 83 -1.08 -6.89 3.80
C LYS A 83 -0.83 -7.14 5.28
N THR A 84 -1.83 -7.66 5.97
CA THR A 84 -1.76 -7.98 7.39
C THR A 84 -1.56 -9.48 7.64
N THR A 85 -1.65 -10.29 6.59
CA THR A 85 -1.46 -11.73 6.68
C THR A 85 0.02 -12.10 6.68
N LYS A 86 0.36 -13.24 7.29
CA LYS A 86 1.72 -13.79 7.25
C LYS A 86 2.02 -14.48 5.93
N ASP A 87 0.99 -14.81 5.18
CA ASP A 87 1.10 -15.57 3.95
C ASP A 87 1.50 -14.64 2.79
N ARG A 88 2.59 -14.97 2.11
CA ARG A 88 3.08 -14.28 0.93
C ARG A 88 2.61 -15.01 -0.32
N SER A 89 1.29 -15.05 -0.50
CA SER A 89 0.70 -15.85 -1.58
C SER A 89 0.97 -15.25 -2.95
N LEU A 90 0.96 -16.13 -3.97
CA LEU A 90 1.05 -15.71 -5.37
C LEU A 90 -0.14 -14.82 -5.76
N GLU A 91 -1.26 -14.92 -5.08
CA GLU A 91 -2.43 -14.07 -5.31
C GLU A 91 -2.14 -12.60 -5.01
N HIS A 92 -1.38 -12.32 -3.95
CA HIS A 92 -0.97 -10.96 -3.63
C HIS A 92 -0.09 -10.36 -4.73
N ILE A 93 0.84 -11.17 -5.23
CA ILE A 93 1.73 -10.76 -6.32
C ILE A 93 0.93 -10.50 -7.59
N ALA A 94 -0.01 -11.37 -7.91
CA ALA A 94 -0.88 -11.23 -9.09
C ALA A 94 -1.74 -9.97 -9.00
N GLN A 95 -2.27 -9.67 -7.82
CA GLN A 95 -3.07 -8.47 -7.59
C GLN A 95 -2.27 -7.20 -7.85
N VAL A 96 -1.07 -7.13 -7.31
CA VAL A 96 -0.22 -5.95 -7.47
C VAL A 96 0.30 -5.85 -8.91
N ALA A 97 0.60 -6.98 -9.56
CA ALA A 97 0.97 -7.00 -10.96
C ALA A 97 -0.15 -6.44 -11.85
N PHE A 98 -1.40 -6.75 -11.53
CA PHE A 98 -2.57 -6.18 -12.20
C PHE A 98 -2.61 -4.66 -12.05
N TYR A 99 -2.42 -4.14 -10.83
CA TYR A 99 -2.38 -2.70 -10.58
C TYR A 99 -1.27 -2.03 -11.37
N LYS A 100 -0.10 -2.63 -11.38
CA LYS A 100 1.07 -2.10 -12.11
C LYS A 100 0.76 -1.95 -13.59
N LYS A 101 0.18 -2.98 -14.19
CA LYS A 101 -0.20 -2.95 -15.59
C LYS A 101 -1.28 -1.90 -15.87
N ALA A 102 -2.28 -1.80 -14.98
CA ALA A 102 -3.34 -0.81 -15.11
C ALA A 102 -2.79 0.61 -15.08
N ILE A 103 -1.91 0.94 -14.14
CA ILE A 103 -1.32 2.27 -14.05
C ILE A 103 -0.47 2.58 -15.27
N LYS A 104 0.32 1.63 -15.76
CA LYS A 104 1.11 1.80 -17.00
C LYS A 104 0.22 2.16 -18.18
N ASP A 105 -0.89 1.45 -18.33
CA ASP A 105 -1.80 1.67 -19.46
C ASP A 105 -2.60 2.96 -19.32
N ILE A 106 -3.12 3.25 -18.13
CA ILE A 106 -3.94 4.44 -17.89
C ILE A 106 -3.12 5.72 -18.04
N PHE A 107 -1.93 5.77 -17.48
CA PHE A 107 -1.07 6.96 -17.53
C PHE A 107 -0.06 6.93 -18.67
N GLN A 108 -0.09 5.89 -19.51
CA GLN A 108 0.79 5.75 -20.67
C GLN A 108 2.27 5.94 -20.29
N THR A 109 2.72 5.24 -19.24
CA THR A 109 4.08 5.31 -18.74
C THR A 109 4.63 3.92 -18.46
N GLN A 110 5.95 3.75 -18.56
CA GLN A 110 6.64 2.55 -18.12
C GLN A 110 7.26 2.73 -16.73
N ASN A 111 7.22 3.94 -16.19
CA ASN A 111 7.86 4.29 -14.91
C ASN A 111 6.89 3.98 -13.76
N VAL A 112 6.72 2.69 -13.48
CA VAL A 112 5.83 2.22 -12.40
C VAL A 112 6.56 1.15 -11.61
N LYS A 113 6.64 1.34 -10.30
CA LYS A 113 7.13 0.34 -9.34
C LYS A 113 6.01 -0.04 -8.41
N SER A 114 6.03 -1.25 -7.94
CA SER A 114 4.98 -1.75 -7.05
C SER A 114 5.56 -2.54 -5.90
N TYR A 115 4.93 -2.41 -4.74
CA TYR A 115 5.41 -3.00 -3.50
C TYR A 115 4.26 -3.62 -2.73
N LEU A 116 4.49 -4.82 -2.22
CA LEU A 116 3.69 -5.42 -1.17
C LEU A 116 4.35 -5.06 0.15
N VAL A 117 3.58 -4.52 1.06
CA VAL A 117 4.05 -4.12 2.38
C VAL A 117 3.33 -4.97 3.42
N TYR A 118 4.07 -5.89 4.02
CA TYR A 118 3.54 -6.81 5.02
C TYR A 118 3.69 -6.20 6.41
N LEU A 119 2.55 -5.99 7.08
CA LEU A 119 2.50 -5.45 8.42
C LEU A 119 2.57 -6.60 9.43
N HIS A 120 3.79 -7.02 9.74
CA HIS A 120 4.04 -8.11 10.67
C HIS A 120 4.01 -7.62 12.13
N PRO A 121 3.61 -8.46 13.12
CA PRO A 121 3.58 -8.04 14.53
C PRO A 121 4.95 -7.69 15.10
N ASN A 122 6.03 -8.31 14.62
CA ASN A 122 7.36 -8.14 15.15
C ASN A 122 8.30 -7.38 14.21
N GLU A 123 7.98 -7.38 12.91
CA GLU A 123 8.79 -6.69 11.90
C GLU A 123 7.93 -6.40 10.68
N ASN A 124 8.32 -5.40 9.93
CA ASN A 124 7.71 -5.09 8.66
C ASN A 124 8.56 -5.65 7.54
N PHE A 125 7.91 -6.00 6.45
CA PHE A 125 8.58 -6.54 5.29
C PHE A 125 8.06 -5.86 4.03
N ILE A 126 8.96 -5.39 3.17
CA ILE A 126 8.64 -4.72 1.93
C ILE A 126 9.18 -5.57 0.78
N GLN A 127 8.30 -5.92 -0.15
CA GLN A 127 8.66 -6.72 -1.31
C GLN A 127 8.31 -5.95 -2.58
N GLU A 128 9.31 -5.68 -3.42
CA GLU A 128 9.07 -5.12 -4.74
C GLU A 128 8.52 -6.23 -5.66
N VAL A 129 7.52 -5.88 -6.42
CA VAL A 129 6.87 -6.82 -7.34
C VAL A 129 6.98 -6.36 -8.78
#